data_22105abf68f943e04423b54cd085aee4
#
_entry.id   22105abf68f943e04423b54cd085aee4
#
_cell.length_a   1.000
_cell.length_b   1.000
_cell.length_c   1.000
_cell.angle_alpha   90.00
_cell.angle_beta   90.00
_cell.angle_gamma   90.00
#
_symmetry.space_group_name_H-M   'P 1'
#
loop_
_entity.id
_entity.type
_entity.pdbx_description
1 polymer ?
#
loop_
_entity_poly.entity_id
_entity_poly.type
_entity_poly.pdbx_seq_one_letter_code
_entity_poly.pdbx_strand_id
1 'polypeptide(L)'
;LTKKEDLYHFILNNISFQIDQIPENLDLLDERAVASLIYHFAYEELNRKKELLEAFDLVRYFQCLAMLKAIDDNWVEQVDYLQQLQQAIGGQQASRKNPIVEYYQEAFAGFEAMKSQIKKDMVRNLLLSQILVSPNGEIVTHFP
;
A
#
# COMPACT_ATOMS: atom_id res chain seq x y z
N LEU A 1 -8.65 20.86 6.85
CA LEU A 1 -9.20 19.59 7.34
C LEU A 1 -8.99 19.49 8.84
N THR A 2 -9.95 18.95 9.59
CA THR A 2 -9.79 18.66 11.01
C THR A 2 -8.97 17.39 11.18
N LYS A 3 -8.32 17.22 12.34
CA LYS A 3 -7.59 15.99 12.69
C LYS A 3 -8.48 14.73 12.52
N LYS A 4 -9.76 14.85 12.81
CA LYS A 4 -10.76 13.79 12.63
C LYS A 4 -10.95 13.43 11.16
N GLU A 5 -11.11 14.44 10.29
CA GLU A 5 -11.25 14.23 8.86
C GLU A 5 -10.02 13.57 8.24
N ASP A 6 -8.83 14.00 8.64
CA ASP A 6 -7.57 13.39 8.19
C ASP A 6 -7.47 11.91 8.60
N LEU A 7 -7.88 11.56 9.81
CA LEU A 7 -7.93 10.19 10.28
C LEU A 7 -8.97 9.34 9.53
N TYR A 8 -10.14 9.89 9.25
CA TYR A 8 -11.15 9.21 8.44
C TYR A 8 -10.64 8.91 7.04
N HIS A 9 -10.02 9.90 6.39
CA HIS A 9 -9.42 9.71 5.07
C HIS A 9 -8.30 8.68 5.08
N PHE A 10 -7.46 8.69 6.11
CA PHE A 10 -6.41 7.70 6.26
C PHE A 10 -6.98 6.27 6.36
N ILE A 11 -7.96 6.07 7.22
CA ILE A 11 -8.59 4.75 7.43
C ILE A 11 -9.27 4.28 6.14
N LEU A 12 -10.03 5.16 5.49
CA LEU A 12 -10.75 4.84 4.26
C LEU A 12 -9.82 4.47 3.10
N ASN A 13 -8.70 5.16 2.99
CA ASN A 13 -7.75 4.97 1.89
C ASN A 13 -6.74 3.85 2.10
N ASN A 14 -6.58 3.37 3.35
CA ASN A 14 -5.50 2.42 3.67
C ASN A 14 -5.93 1.21 4.49
N ILE A 15 -7.03 1.27 5.22
CA ILE A 15 -7.36 0.25 6.23
C ILE A 15 -8.69 -0.45 5.95
N SER A 16 -9.80 0.30 5.92
CA SER A 16 -11.14 -0.28 5.82
C SER A 16 -12.15 0.69 5.25
N PHE A 17 -13.10 0.15 4.47
CA PHE A 17 -14.28 0.89 4.01
C PHE A 17 -15.42 0.91 5.06
N GLN A 18 -15.28 0.21 6.16
CA GLN A 18 -16.30 0.11 7.23
C GLN A 18 -16.19 1.29 8.20
N ILE A 19 -16.42 2.48 7.71
CA ILE A 19 -16.31 3.73 8.49
C ILE A 19 -17.39 3.88 9.56
N ASP A 20 -18.50 3.16 9.44
CA ASP A 20 -19.61 3.21 10.41
C ASP A 20 -19.21 2.72 11.82
N GLN A 21 -18.12 1.96 11.90
CA GLN A 21 -17.59 1.44 13.16
C GLN A 21 -16.57 2.39 13.82
N ILE A 22 -16.27 3.51 13.20
CA ILE A 22 -15.31 4.48 13.73
C ILE A 22 -16.00 5.32 14.82
N PRO A 23 -15.42 5.41 16.03
CA PRO A 23 -16.02 6.20 17.11
C PRO A 23 -16.14 7.68 16.76
N GLU A 24 -17.25 8.29 17.15
CA GLU A 24 -17.46 9.74 16.93
C GLU A 24 -16.44 10.63 17.66
N ASN A 25 -15.89 10.12 18.76
CA ASN A 25 -14.91 10.83 19.59
C ASN A 25 -13.45 10.56 19.19
N LEU A 26 -13.19 10.19 17.93
CA LEU A 26 -11.86 9.85 17.45
C LEU A 26 -10.82 10.97 17.68
N ASP A 27 -11.23 12.21 17.56
CA ASP A 27 -10.41 13.39 17.77
C ASP A 27 -10.04 13.66 19.24
N LEU A 28 -10.76 13.05 20.17
CA LEU A 28 -10.50 13.13 21.61
C LEU A 28 -9.57 12.05 22.13
N LEU A 29 -9.25 11.05 21.29
CA LEU A 29 -8.36 9.97 21.66
C LEU A 29 -6.89 10.38 21.56
N ASP A 30 -6.06 9.81 22.43
CA ASP A 30 -4.61 9.97 22.33
C ASP A 30 -4.03 9.12 21.19
N GLU A 31 -2.76 9.34 20.87
CA GLU A 31 -2.10 8.63 19.76
C GLU A 31 -2.09 7.11 19.93
N ARG A 32 -1.93 6.62 21.17
CA ARG A 32 -1.93 5.18 21.45
C ARG A 32 -3.30 4.57 21.25
N ALA A 33 -4.35 5.27 21.69
CA ALA A 33 -5.72 4.81 21.51
C ALA A 33 -6.10 4.81 20.03
N VAL A 34 -5.69 5.80 19.25
CA VAL A 34 -5.91 5.86 17.79
C VAL A 34 -5.15 4.73 17.10
N ALA A 35 -3.89 4.50 17.44
CA ALA A 35 -3.10 3.41 16.88
C ALA A 35 -3.71 2.04 17.18
N SER A 36 -4.18 1.81 18.40
CA SER A 36 -4.86 0.58 18.82
C SER A 36 -6.16 0.36 18.04
N LEU A 37 -6.91 1.43 17.80
CA LEU A 37 -8.15 1.39 17.03
C LEU A 37 -7.88 1.02 15.56
N ILE A 38 -6.90 1.65 14.94
CA ILE A 38 -6.49 1.34 13.55
C ILE A 38 -6.02 -0.11 13.44
N TYR A 39 -5.20 -0.57 14.39
CA TYR A 39 -4.77 -1.95 14.45
C TYR A 39 -5.94 -2.93 14.57
N HIS A 40 -6.91 -2.61 15.42
CA HIS A 40 -8.12 -3.42 15.57
C HIS A 40 -8.90 -3.52 14.25
N PHE A 41 -9.13 -2.43 13.55
CA PHE A 41 -9.79 -2.44 12.26
C PHE A 41 -9.03 -3.25 11.21
N ALA A 42 -7.71 -3.09 11.15
CA ALA A 42 -6.87 -3.85 10.24
C ALA A 42 -6.94 -5.36 10.54
N TYR A 43 -6.88 -5.73 11.81
CA TYR A 43 -6.98 -7.12 12.24
C TYR A 43 -8.33 -7.75 11.89
N GLU A 44 -9.42 -7.04 12.14
CA GLU A 44 -10.78 -7.48 11.79
C GLU A 44 -10.93 -7.70 10.27
N GLU A 45 -10.43 -6.77 9.46
CA GLU A 45 -10.45 -6.89 8.00
C GLU A 45 -9.67 -8.12 7.50
N LEU A 46 -8.47 -8.33 8.02
CA LEU A 46 -7.64 -9.48 7.66
C LEU A 46 -8.29 -10.80 8.06
N ASN A 47 -8.84 -10.88 9.27
CA ASN A 47 -9.51 -12.09 9.75
C ASN A 47 -10.75 -12.43 8.93
N ARG A 48 -11.55 -11.42 8.59
CA ARG A 48 -12.74 -11.63 7.76
C ARG A 48 -12.38 -12.21 6.40
N LYS A 49 -11.36 -11.68 5.75
CA LYS A 49 -10.85 -12.18 4.48
C LYS A 49 -10.24 -13.57 4.61
N LYS A 50 -9.49 -13.79 5.68
CA LYS A 50 -8.90 -15.09 5.98
C LYS A 50 -9.97 -16.18 6.12
N GLU A 51 -10.98 -15.97 6.93
CA GLU A 51 -12.08 -16.90 7.12
C GLU A 51 -12.80 -17.22 5.81
N LEU A 52 -13.07 -16.19 4.99
CA LEU A 52 -13.70 -16.39 3.68
C LEU A 52 -12.84 -17.25 2.75
N LEU A 53 -11.54 -16.99 2.70
CA LEU A 53 -10.61 -17.66 1.80
C LEU A 53 -10.18 -19.05 2.28
N GLU A 54 -10.14 -19.30 3.59
CA GLU A 54 -9.85 -20.62 4.17
C GLU A 54 -10.84 -21.67 3.71
N ALA A 55 -12.11 -21.31 3.55
CA ALA A 55 -13.16 -22.20 3.06
C ALA A 55 -12.86 -22.75 1.66
N PHE A 56 -12.01 -22.07 0.87
CA PHE A 56 -11.61 -22.43 -0.49
C PHE A 56 -10.13 -22.79 -0.63
N ASP A 57 -9.39 -22.84 0.48
CA ASP A 57 -7.93 -23.04 0.50
C ASP A 57 -7.13 -22.02 -0.35
N LEU A 58 -7.56 -20.75 -0.31
CA LEU A 58 -7.03 -19.69 -1.16
C LEU A 58 -6.31 -18.55 -0.42
N VAL A 59 -6.12 -18.67 0.90
CA VAL A 59 -5.46 -17.62 1.71
C VAL A 59 -4.07 -17.29 1.16
N ARG A 60 -3.25 -18.32 0.94
CA ARG A 60 -1.89 -18.14 0.44
C ARG A 60 -1.85 -17.56 -0.96
N TYR A 61 -2.74 -18.02 -1.82
CA TYR A 61 -2.88 -17.49 -3.18
C TYR A 61 -3.20 -16.00 -3.19
N PHE A 62 -4.17 -15.59 -2.38
CA PHE A 62 -4.53 -14.18 -2.21
C PHE A 62 -3.36 -13.32 -1.70
N GLN A 63 -2.64 -13.81 -0.68
CA GLN A 63 -1.48 -13.11 -0.15
C GLN A 63 -0.39 -12.92 -1.21
N CYS A 64 -0.12 -13.96 -2.01
CA CYS A 64 0.82 -13.87 -3.13
C CYS A 64 0.38 -12.85 -4.19
N LEU A 65 -0.90 -12.83 -4.55
CA LEU A 65 -1.42 -11.84 -5.51
C LEU A 65 -1.29 -10.41 -4.99
N ALA A 66 -1.63 -10.17 -3.73
CA ALA A 66 -1.50 -8.84 -3.11
C ALA A 66 -0.05 -8.35 -3.12
N MET A 67 0.90 -9.24 -2.85
CA MET A 67 2.33 -8.95 -2.89
C MET A 67 2.82 -8.68 -4.32
N LEU A 68 2.49 -9.56 -5.25
CA LEU A 68 2.91 -9.41 -6.65
C LEU A 68 2.36 -8.12 -7.27
N LYS A 69 1.11 -7.79 -7.01
CA LYS A 69 0.51 -6.53 -7.47
C LYS A 69 1.29 -5.32 -6.97
N ALA A 70 1.65 -5.30 -5.68
CA ALA A 70 2.44 -4.21 -5.10
C ALA A 70 3.85 -4.12 -5.73
N ILE A 71 4.49 -5.25 -5.96
CA ILE A 71 5.82 -5.30 -6.59
C ILE A 71 5.74 -4.79 -8.02
N ASP A 72 4.82 -5.32 -8.82
CA ASP A 72 4.70 -4.99 -10.24
C ASP A 72 4.41 -3.50 -10.46
N ASP A 73 3.44 -2.95 -9.74
CA ASP A 73 3.07 -1.54 -9.87
C ASP A 73 4.25 -0.61 -9.52
N ASN A 74 4.96 -0.89 -8.44
CA ASN A 74 6.09 -0.08 -8.00
C ASN A 74 7.33 -0.28 -8.90
N TRP A 75 7.52 -1.47 -9.45
CA TRP A 75 8.63 -1.75 -10.36
C TRP A 75 8.49 -1.00 -11.68
N VAL A 76 7.30 -0.93 -12.24
CA VAL A 76 7.02 -0.17 -13.47
C VAL A 76 7.34 1.32 -13.25
N GLU A 77 6.89 1.89 -12.14
CA GLU A 77 7.22 3.28 -11.80
C GLU A 77 8.71 3.50 -11.57
N GLN A 78 9.40 2.54 -10.96
CA GLN A 78 10.84 2.61 -10.72
C GLN A 78 11.64 2.61 -12.03
N VAL A 79 11.29 1.77 -12.98
CA VAL A 79 11.96 1.74 -14.29
C VAL A 79 11.79 3.08 -15.00
N ASP A 80 10.60 3.64 -15.00
CA ASP A 80 10.32 4.95 -15.58
C ASP A 80 11.13 6.07 -14.88
N TYR A 81 11.13 6.06 -13.56
CA TYR A 81 11.94 6.98 -12.76
C TYR A 81 13.44 6.91 -13.12
N LEU A 82 14.01 5.71 -13.24
CA LEU A 82 15.43 5.54 -13.58
C LEU A 82 15.74 6.06 -14.97
N GLN A 83 14.86 5.88 -15.95
CA GLN A 83 15.02 6.43 -17.29
C GLN A 83 15.00 7.95 -17.28
N GLN A 84 14.07 8.56 -16.57
CA GLN A 84 13.99 10.01 -16.41
C GLN A 84 15.22 10.57 -15.68
N LEU A 85 15.69 9.91 -14.64
CA LEU A 85 16.89 10.27 -13.90
C LEU A 85 18.13 10.23 -14.79
N GLN A 86 18.27 9.19 -15.59
CA GLN A 86 19.39 9.07 -16.54
C GLN A 86 19.40 10.23 -17.55
N GLN A 87 18.24 10.58 -18.10
CA GLN A 87 18.11 11.70 -19.03
C GLN A 87 18.42 13.04 -18.36
N ALA A 88 17.92 13.27 -17.15
CA ALA A 88 18.15 14.52 -16.41
C ALA A 88 19.63 14.71 -16.07
N ILE A 89 20.31 13.68 -15.63
CA ILE A 89 21.75 13.73 -15.31
C ILE A 89 22.59 13.84 -16.56
N GLY A 90 22.26 13.10 -17.63
CA GLY A 90 22.96 13.16 -18.91
C GLY A 90 22.88 14.52 -19.58
N GLY A 91 21.74 15.22 -19.48
CA GLY A 91 21.54 16.57 -20.05
C GLY A 91 22.26 17.70 -19.31
N GLN A 92 22.76 17.46 -18.09
CA GLN A 92 23.40 18.47 -17.25
C GLN A 92 24.88 18.17 -16.95
N GLN A 93 25.54 17.41 -17.80
CA GLN A 93 26.94 16.98 -17.62
C GLN A 93 27.90 18.13 -17.35
N ALA A 94 27.72 19.29 -17.99
CA ALA A 94 28.60 20.44 -17.87
C ALA A 94 28.56 21.09 -16.47
N SER A 95 27.51 20.92 -15.69
CA SER A 95 27.32 21.54 -14.38
C SER A 95 27.59 20.59 -13.20
N ARG A 96 27.87 19.32 -13.46
CA ARG A 96 27.99 18.28 -12.42
C ARG A 96 29.40 17.72 -12.37
N LYS A 97 29.95 17.64 -11.14
CA LYS A 97 31.34 17.16 -10.93
C LYS A 97 31.50 15.67 -11.23
N ASN A 98 30.48 14.85 -10.96
CA ASN A 98 30.51 13.40 -11.21
C ASN A 98 29.09 12.86 -11.44
N PRO A 99 28.61 12.86 -12.67
CA PRO A 99 27.24 12.44 -13.00
C PRO A 99 26.97 10.97 -12.71
N ILE A 100 27.96 10.10 -12.80
CA ILE A 100 27.82 8.67 -12.52
C ILE A 100 27.54 8.44 -11.03
N VAL A 101 28.33 9.06 -10.15
CA VAL A 101 28.14 8.94 -8.70
C VAL A 101 26.78 9.49 -8.29
N GLU A 102 26.39 10.61 -8.85
CA GLU A 102 25.09 11.21 -8.58
C GLU A 102 23.94 10.30 -9.03
N TYR A 103 24.03 9.71 -10.22
CA TYR A 103 23.05 8.75 -10.70
C TYR A 103 22.89 7.58 -9.73
N TYR A 104 24.00 6.97 -9.28
CA TYR A 104 23.95 5.84 -8.34
C TYR A 104 23.37 6.24 -6.99
N GLN A 105 23.69 7.41 -6.48
CA GLN A 105 23.14 7.89 -5.21
C GLN A 105 21.63 8.11 -5.29
N GLU A 106 21.15 8.76 -6.33
CA GLU A 106 19.74 9.01 -6.56
C GLU A 106 18.98 7.71 -6.88
N ALA A 107 19.56 6.83 -7.67
CA ALA A 107 18.98 5.52 -7.98
C ALA A 107 18.86 4.64 -6.74
N PHE A 108 19.86 4.65 -5.85
CA PHE A 108 19.82 3.93 -4.59
C PHE A 108 18.74 4.48 -3.66
N ALA A 109 18.66 5.81 -3.52
CA ALA A 109 17.61 6.44 -2.71
C ALA A 109 16.21 6.11 -3.24
N GLY A 110 16.01 6.14 -4.56
CA GLY A 110 14.77 5.75 -5.22
C GLY A 110 14.42 4.28 -4.99
N PHE A 111 15.40 3.39 -5.02
CA PHE A 111 15.20 1.97 -4.74
C PHE A 111 14.76 1.72 -3.29
N GLU A 112 15.38 2.40 -2.32
CA GLU A 112 14.98 2.30 -0.91
C GLU A 112 13.54 2.83 -0.70
N ALA A 113 13.20 3.94 -1.35
CA ALA A 113 11.85 4.49 -1.33
C ALA A 113 10.83 3.51 -1.95
N MET A 114 11.18 2.86 -3.07
CA MET A 114 10.36 1.84 -3.71
C MET A 114 10.09 0.65 -2.78
N LYS A 115 11.09 0.13 -2.11
CA LYS A 115 10.93 -0.98 -1.15
C LYS A 115 9.97 -0.61 -0.02
N SER A 116 10.07 0.61 0.48
CA SER A 116 9.16 1.13 1.50
C SER A 116 7.73 1.24 0.97
N GLN A 117 7.56 1.71 -0.25
CA GLN A 117 6.24 1.84 -0.89
C GLN A 117 5.61 0.48 -1.18
N ILE A 118 6.39 -0.51 -1.62
CA ILE A 118 5.91 -1.90 -1.81
C ILE A 118 5.30 -2.45 -0.52
N LYS A 119 5.95 -2.24 0.62
CA LYS A 119 5.42 -2.69 1.92
C LYS A 119 4.08 -2.05 2.25
N LYS A 120 3.95 -0.75 2.02
CA LYS A 120 2.69 -0.01 2.23
C LYS A 120 1.59 -0.52 1.31
N ASP A 121 1.91 -0.71 0.04
CA ASP A 121 0.94 -1.16 -0.97
C ASP A 121 0.51 -2.61 -0.74
N MET A 122 1.42 -3.48 -0.27
CA MET A 122 1.06 -4.84 0.16
C MET A 122 0.01 -4.84 1.26
N VAL A 123 0.24 -4.07 2.31
CA VAL A 123 -0.71 -3.97 3.43
C VAL A 123 -2.04 -3.41 2.93
N ARG A 124 -1.99 -2.37 2.12
CA ARG A 124 -3.17 -1.74 1.53
C ARG A 124 -3.95 -2.72 0.64
N ASN A 125 -3.26 -3.47 -0.20
CA ASN A 125 -3.88 -4.51 -1.04
C ASN A 125 -4.54 -5.61 -0.21
N LEU A 126 -3.92 -6.04 0.87
CA LEU A 126 -4.50 -7.04 1.77
C LEU A 126 -5.76 -6.52 2.47
N LEU A 127 -5.76 -5.27 2.89
CA LEU A 127 -6.84 -4.68 3.68
C LEU A 127 -8.01 -4.19 2.84
N LEU A 128 -7.75 -3.49 1.73
CA LEU A 128 -8.77 -2.83 0.92
C LEU A 128 -9.25 -3.64 -0.28
N SER A 129 -8.63 -4.76 -0.61
CA SER A 129 -9.11 -5.61 -1.70
C SER A 129 -10.52 -6.14 -1.40
N GLN A 130 -11.33 -6.19 -2.45
CA GLN A 130 -12.67 -6.78 -2.38
C GLN A 130 -12.63 -8.19 -2.95
N ILE A 131 -13.13 -9.14 -2.18
CA ILE A 131 -13.20 -10.56 -2.58
C ILE A 131 -14.66 -10.89 -2.85
N LEU A 132 -14.96 -11.23 -4.10
CA LEU A 132 -16.29 -11.63 -4.54
C LEU A 132 -16.29 -13.11 -4.87
N VAL A 133 -17.24 -13.83 -4.32
CA VAL A 133 -17.46 -15.24 -4.63
C VAL A 133 -18.67 -15.33 -5.55
N SER A 134 -18.49 -15.84 -6.76
CA SER A 134 -19.58 -16.07 -7.68
C SER A 134 -20.44 -17.26 -7.25
N PRO A 135 -21.70 -17.38 -7.75
CA PRO A 135 -22.53 -18.55 -7.47
C PRO A 135 -21.89 -19.88 -7.90
N ASN A 136 -20.95 -19.84 -8.85
CA ASN A 136 -20.21 -21.00 -9.37
C ASN A 136 -19.01 -21.38 -8.48
N GLY A 137 -18.75 -20.66 -7.39
CA GLY A 137 -17.58 -20.86 -6.54
C GLY A 137 -16.30 -20.21 -7.07
N GLU A 138 -16.38 -19.41 -8.13
CA GLU A 138 -15.24 -18.62 -8.62
C GLU A 138 -15.00 -17.42 -7.71
N ILE A 139 -13.73 -17.15 -7.44
CA ILE A 139 -13.31 -16.03 -6.61
C ILE A 139 -12.68 -14.97 -7.50
N VAL A 140 -13.20 -13.75 -7.39
CA VAL A 140 -12.69 -12.57 -8.08
C VAL A 140 -12.20 -11.59 -7.02
N THR A 141 -10.96 -11.14 -7.19
CA THR A 141 -10.34 -10.15 -6.30
C THR A 141 -10.18 -8.83 -7.03
N HIS A 142 -10.70 -7.76 -6.45
CA HIS A 142 -10.48 -6.39 -6.90
C HIS A 142 -9.54 -5.68 -5.93
N PHE A 143 -8.36 -5.30 -6.42
CA PHE A 143 -7.39 -4.51 -5.66
C PHE A 143 -7.73 -3.01 -5.68
N PRO A 144 -7.34 -2.27 -4.64
CA PRO A 144 -7.55 -0.82 -4.59
C PRO A 144 -6.78 -0.06 -5.66
#